data_2a98d35d68c3adc0496724a9d6982108
#
_entry.id   2a98d35d68c3adc0496724a9d6982108
#
_cell.length_a   1.000
_cell.length_b   1.000
_cell.length_c   1.000
_cell.angle_alpha   90.00
_cell.angle_beta   90.00
_cell.angle_gamma   90.00
#
_symmetry.space_group_name_H-M   'P 1'
#
loop_
_entity.id
_entity.type
_entity.pdbx_description
1 polymer ?
#
loop_
_entity_poly.entity_id
_entity_poly.type
_entity_poly.pdbx_seq_one_letter_code
_entity_poly.pdbx_strand_id
1 'polypeptide(L)'
;MSLFFEDMKVGTESELGAKVFTRESIIAFAILYDPQPFHLSDEAGRASIYRSLIASGWQTSSVCMRFIVEHRERERAAAAARGEPLPKIGVSPGVRDLRWPVAVRPGDRIAYFNRLDSLTATKRPQWGLVSSRTWGVNQDGAEVFSMIGGVLWERRPA
;
A
#
# COMPACT_ATOMS: atom_id res chain seq x y z
N MET A 1 -16.11 5.44 -16.22
CA MET A 1 -14.93 6.17 -16.77
C MET A 1 -13.90 5.13 -17.13
N SER A 2 -13.38 5.11 -18.36
CA SER A 2 -12.36 4.13 -18.77
C SER A 2 -11.14 4.22 -17.85
N LEU A 3 -10.47 3.08 -17.61
CA LEU A 3 -9.34 2.97 -16.69
C LEU A 3 -7.99 2.91 -17.41
N PHE A 4 -7.90 3.27 -18.69
CA PHE A 4 -6.63 3.33 -19.40
C PHE A 4 -5.69 4.40 -18.84
N PHE A 5 -4.39 4.23 -19.10
CA PHE A 5 -3.36 5.17 -18.66
C PHE A 5 -3.70 6.65 -18.97
N GLU A 6 -4.27 6.92 -20.14
CA GLU A 6 -4.64 8.26 -20.59
C GLU A 6 -5.82 8.89 -19.83
N ASP A 7 -6.62 8.07 -19.16
CA ASP A 7 -7.82 8.53 -18.42
C ASP A 7 -7.50 8.95 -16.98
N MET A 8 -6.29 8.60 -16.51
CA MET A 8 -5.87 8.88 -15.15
C MET A 8 -5.53 10.36 -14.96
N LYS A 9 -5.80 10.86 -13.77
CA LYS A 9 -5.51 12.25 -13.41
C LYS A 9 -4.51 12.32 -12.26
N VAL A 10 -3.38 12.97 -12.49
CA VAL A 10 -2.39 13.26 -11.44
C VAL A 10 -3.08 14.08 -10.34
N GLY A 11 -2.74 13.78 -9.09
CA GLY A 11 -3.36 14.38 -7.90
C GLY A 11 -4.61 13.65 -7.40
N THR A 12 -5.14 12.64 -8.13
CA THR A 12 -6.28 11.85 -7.63
C THR A 12 -5.86 11.09 -6.38
N GLU A 13 -6.61 11.28 -5.30
CA GLU A 13 -6.45 10.55 -4.04
C GLU A 13 -7.57 9.54 -3.83
N SER A 14 -7.24 8.43 -3.17
CA SER A 14 -8.19 7.35 -2.82
C SER A 14 -7.87 6.83 -1.43
N GLU A 15 -8.91 6.59 -0.64
CA GLU A 15 -8.82 5.76 0.55
C GLU A 15 -8.85 4.29 0.13
N LEU A 16 -7.87 3.52 0.56
CA LEU A 16 -7.73 2.12 0.18
C LEU A 16 -8.47 1.19 1.14
N GLY A 17 -8.45 1.53 2.43
CA GLY A 17 -9.04 0.78 3.52
C GLY A 17 -8.30 1.00 4.84
N ALA A 18 -8.77 0.33 5.89
CA ALA A 18 -8.16 0.42 7.20
C ALA A 18 -8.13 -0.93 7.92
N LYS A 19 -7.13 -1.13 8.80
CA LYS A 19 -6.96 -2.34 9.59
C LYS A 19 -6.52 -2.02 11.00
N VAL A 20 -7.09 -2.75 11.97
CA VAL A 20 -6.58 -2.78 13.35
C VAL A 20 -5.47 -3.83 13.43
N PHE A 21 -4.32 -3.43 13.98
CA PHE A 21 -3.18 -4.30 14.23
C PHE A 21 -3.31 -4.91 15.61
N THR A 22 -3.84 -6.14 15.68
CA THR A 22 -3.96 -6.85 16.94
C THR A 22 -2.62 -7.45 17.35
N ARG A 23 -2.43 -7.66 18.66
CA ARG A 23 -1.24 -8.32 19.22
C ARG A 23 -0.96 -9.67 18.52
N GLU A 24 -2.00 -10.46 18.34
CA GLU A 24 -1.92 -11.80 17.71
C GLU A 24 -1.47 -11.69 16.26
N SER A 25 -2.02 -10.71 15.51
CA SER A 25 -1.64 -10.50 14.11
C SER A 25 -0.20 -10.03 13.94
N ILE A 26 0.29 -9.21 14.89
CA ILE A 26 1.67 -8.73 14.92
C ILE A 26 2.63 -9.91 15.11
N ILE A 27 2.40 -10.70 16.15
CA ILE A 27 3.24 -11.84 16.47
C ILE A 27 3.18 -12.91 15.38
N ALA A 28 2.00 -13.23 14.85
CA ALA A 28 1.84 -14.20 13.77
C ALA A 28 2.62 -13.82 12.51
N PHE A 29 2.59 -12.55 12.12
CA PHE A 29 3.38 -12.08 11.00
C PHE A 29 4.88 -12.17 11.30
N ALA A 30 5.29 -11.72 12.48
CA ALA A 30 6.70 -11.69 12.86
C ALA A 30 7.33 -13.09 12.89
N ILE A 31 6.65 -14.10 13.43
CA ILE A 31 7.12 -15.48 13.44
C ILE A 31 7.51 -15.97 12.03
N LEU A 32 6.75 -15.56 11.02
CA LEU A 32 6.94 -16.05 9.66
C LEU A 32 7.94 -15.24 8.84
N TYR A 33 8.04 -13.92 9.10
CA TYR A 33 8.69 -13.01 8.16
C TYR A 33 9.71 -12.07 8.78
N ASP A 34 9.63 -11.77 10.09
CA ASP A 34 10.51 -10.81 10.76
C ASP A 34 10.64 -11.12 12.25
N PRO A 35 11.32 -12.23 12.61
CA PRO A 35 11.34 -12.75 13.98
C PRO A 35 12.28 -11.98 14.92
N GLN A 36 12.24 -10.64 14.88
CA GLN A 36 12.97 -9.81 15.82
C GLN A 36 12.26 -9.79 17.19
N PRO A 37 12.99 -9.83 18.31
CA PRO A 37 12.41 -10.01 19.64
C PRO A 37 11.27 -9.03 19.97
N PHE A 38 11.40 -7.76 19.61
CA PHE A 38 10.41 -6.70 19.88
C PHE A 38 9.14 -6.79 19.00
N HIS A 39 9.10 -7.72 18.05
CA HIS A 39 7.90 -8.09 17.29
C HIS A 39 7.25 -9.39 17.78
N LEU A 40 7.93 -10.13 18.67
CA LEU A 40 7.51 -11.47 19.09
C LEU A 40 6.86 -11.51 20.48
N SER A 41 7.24 -10.60 21.38
CA SER A 41 6.70 -10.63 22.74
C SER A 41 6.63 -9.23 23.38
N ASP A 42 5.67 -9.08 24.30
CA ASP A 42 5.53 -7.84 25.07
C ASP A 42 6.73 -7.60 25.99
N GLU A 43 7.33 -8.67 26.53
CA GLU A 43 8.52 -8.57 27.38
C GLU A 43 9.71 -7.99 26.61
N ALA A 44 10.05 -8.60 25.47
CA ALA A 44 11.13 -8.13 24.63
C ALA A 44 10.84 -6.74 24.04
N GLY A 45 9.59 -6.46 23.70
CA GLY A 45 9.15 -5.14 23.26
C GLY A 45 9.38 -4.08 24.34
N ARG A 46 9.00 -4.34 25.60
CA ARG A 46 9.25 -3.42 26.73
C ARG A 46 10.75 -3.21 27.00
N ALA A 47 11.58 -4.22 26.77
CA ALA A 47 13.02 -4.13 26.92
C ALA A 47 13.72 -3.35 25.78
N SER A 48 13.04 -3.16 24.67
CA SER A 48 13.56 -2.46 23.49
C SER A 48 13.45 -0.91 23.61
N ILE A 49 14.06 -0.21 22.67
CA ILE A 49 13.92 1.25 22.54
C ILE A 49 12.45 1.70 22.34
N TYR A 50 11.59 0.82 21.82
CA TYR A 50 10.19 1.09 21.54
C TYR A 50 9.31 1.02 22.81
N ARG A 51 9.82 0.41 23.90
CA ARG A 51 9.11 0.25 25.18
C ARG A 51 7.77 -0.51 25.07
N SER A 52 7.54 -1.22 23.97
CA SER A 52 6.34 -2.02 23.74
C SER A 52 6.56 -3.02 22.59
N LEU A 53 5.69 -4.05 22.51
CA LEU A 53 5.53 -4.84 21.28
C LEU A 53 5.12 -3.88 20.15
N ILE A 54 5.73 -4.04 18.98
CA ILE A 54 5.41 -3.28 17.77
C ILE A 54 5.27 -4.19 16.57
N ALA A 55 4.50 -3.76 15.57
CA ALA A 55 4.42 -4.44 14.29
C ALA A 55 5.71 -4.27 13.48
N SER A 56 6.09 -5.29 12.74
CA SER A 56 7.09 -5.13 11.69
C SER A 56 6.65 -4.10 10.65
N GLY A 57 7.56 -3.27 10.19
CA GLY A 57 7.30 -2.36 9.07
C GLY A 57 6.87 -3.13 7.81
N TRP A 58 7.39 -4.33 7.60
CA TRP A 58 6.97 -5.20 6.51
C TRP A 58 5.51 -5.65 6.63
N GLN A 59 4.99 -5.81 7.83
CA GLN A 59 3.57 -6.10 8.03
C GLN A 59 2.70 -4.93 7.56
N THR A 60 3.06 -3.69 7.92
CA THR A 60 2.32 -2.49 7.47
C THR A 60 2.34 -2.36 5.96
N SER A 61 3.51 -2.64 5.33
CA SER A 61 3.67 -2.63 3.88
C SER A 61 2.83 -3.73 3.19
N SER A 62 2.80 -4.94 3.74
CA SER A 62 2.04 -6.07 3.19
C SER A 62 0.53 -5.85 3.27
N VAL A 63 0.05 -5.28 4.38
CA VAL A 63 -1.36 -4.88 4.55
C VAL A 63 -1.73 -3.80 3.53
N CYS A 64 -0.86 -2.81 3.33
CA CYS A 64 -1.04 -1.78 2.32
C CYS A 64 -1.17 -2.38 0.91
N MET A 65 -0.26 -3.29 0.55
CA MET A 65 -0.28 -3.95 -0.76
C MET A 65 -1.60 -4.72 -0.99
N ARG A 66 -2.10 -5.42 0.03
CA ARG A 66 -3.39 -6.09 -0.05
C ARG A 66 -4.52 -5.09 -0.36
N PHE A 67 -4.57 -3.96 0.34
CA PHE A 67 -5.59 -2.94 0.08
C PHE A 67 -5.46 -2.28 -1.31
N ILE A 68 -4.24 -2.09 -1.81
CA ILE A 68 -4.01 -1.64 -3.20
C ILE A 68 -4.65 -2.62 -4.20
N VAL A 69 -4.43 -3.92 -4.01
CA VAL A 69 -5.00 -4.95 -4.90
C VAL A 69 -6.53 -4.97 -4.79
N GLU A 70 -7.07 -5.02 -3.58
CA GLU A 70 -8.52 -5.02 -3.34
C GLU A 70 -9.21 -3.76 -3.90
N HIS A 71 -8.58 -2.59 -3.78
CA HIS A 71 -9.09 -1.34 -4.37
C HIS A 71 -9.13 -1.44 -5.90
N ARG A 72 -8.06 -1.91 -6.53
CA ARG A 72 -7.99 -2.10 -7.99
C ARG A 72 -9.04 -3.10 -8.48
N GLU A 73 -9.24 -4.19 -7.75
CA GLU A 73 -10.27 -5.19 -8.10
C GLU A 73 -11.68 -4.60 -8.01
N ARG A 74 -11.98 -3.80 -6.97
CA ARG A 74 -13.27 -3.09 -6.88
C ARG A 74 -13.51 -2.14 -8.05
N GLU A 75 -12.50 -1.33 -8.41
CA GLU A 75 -12.59 -0.41 -9.55
C GLU A 75 -12.78 -1.17 -10.88
N ARG A 76 -12.07 -2.27 -11.07
CA ARG A 76 -12.21 -3.12 -12.26
C ARG A 76 -13.58 -3.78 -12.34
N ALA A 77 -14.09 -4.30 -11.23
CA ALA A 77 -15.44 -4.89 -11.17
C ALA A 77 -16.52 -3.85 -11.47
N ALA A 78 -16.39 -2.64 -10.93
CA ALA A 78 -17.30 -1.55 -11.21
C ALA A 78 -17.27 -1.11 -12.69
N ALA A 79 -16.08 -1.06 -13.30
CA ALA A 79 -15.93 -0.75 -14.73
C ALA A 79 -16.53 -1.87 -15.62
N ALA A 80 -16.26 -3.14 -15.28
CA ALA A 80 -16.86 -4.28 -15.99
C ALA A 80 -18.40 -4.27 -15.96
N ALA A 81 -18.98 -3.94 -14.81
CA ALA A 81 -20.42 -3.83 -14.65
C ALA A 81 -21.05 -2.73 -15.54
N ARG A 82 -20.27 -1.72 -15.91
CA ARG A 82 -20.69 -0.66 -16.86
C ARG A 82 -20.35 -1.00 -18.33
N GLY A 83 -19.80 -2.20 -18.61
CA GLY A 83 -19.39 -2.58 -19.95
C GLY A 83 -18.14 -1.82 -20.47
N GLU A 84 -17.36 -1.22 -19.58
CA GLU A 84 -16.16 -0.49 -19.94
C GLU A 84 -14.99 -1.44 -20.21
N PRO A 85 -14.09 -1.11 -21.15
CA PRO A 85 -12.89 -1.92 -21.41
C PRO A 85 -11.97 -1.94 -20.19
N LEU A 86 -11.39 -3.10 -19.91
CA LEU A 86 -10.49 -3.31 -18.77
C LEU A 86 -9.04 -3.37 -19.25
N PRO A 87 -8.24 -2.32 -19.07
CA PRO A 87 -6.83 -2.34 -19.43
C PRO A 87 -6.05 -3.36 -18.58
N LYS A 88 -4.96 -3.84 -19.14
CA LYS A 88 -4.03 -4.73 -18.43
C LYS A 88 -3.21 -3.91 -17.44
N ILE A 89 -2.97 -4.50 -16.28
CA ILE A 89 -2.03 -3.98 -15.28
C ILE A 89 -0.78 -4.86 -15.34
N GLY A 90 0.34 -4.25 -15.61
CA GLY A 90 1.63 -4.93 -15.71
C GLY A 90 2.33 -5.04 -14.37
N VAL A 91 3.63 -5.33 -14.43
CA VAL A 91 4.47 -5.49 -13.24
C VAL A 91 4.86 -4.14 -12.64
N SER A 92 5.16 -4.15 -11.35
CA SER A 92 5.84 -3.05 -10.68
C SER A 92 7.35 -3.17 -10.89
N PRO A 93 8.04 -2.11 -11.32
CA PRO A 93 9.51 -2.11 -11.37
C PRO A 93 10.16 -1.98 -9.98
N GLY A 94 9.36 -1.73 -8.93
CA GLY A 94 9.82 -1.60 -7.56
C GLY A 94 9.19 -0.44 -6.82
N VAL A 95 9.69 -0.21 -5.61
CA VAL A 95 9.28 0.89 -4.74
C VAL A 95 10.51 1.71 -4.33
N ARG A 96 10.30 2.99 -4.00
CA ARG A 96 11.31 3.88 -3.45
C ARG A 96 10.74 4.66 -2.28
N ASP A 97 11.62 5.29 -1.50
CA ASP A 97 11.25 6.12 -0.35
C ASP A 97 10.34 5.39 0.66
N LEU A 98 10.59 4.08 0.83
CA LEU A 98 9.89 3.28 1.83
C LEU A 98 10.31 3.72 3.23
N ARG A 99 9.34 4.12 4.05
CA ARG A 99 9.56 4.65 5.41
C ARG A 99 8.53 4.14 6.40
N TRP A 100 8.96 3.98 7.65
CA TRP A 100 8.15 3.65 8.82
C TRP A 100 8.49 4.62 9.96
N PRO A 101 8.02 5.88 9.87
CA PRO A 101 8.45 6.95 10.79
C PRO A 101 7.94 6.77 12.21
N VAL A 102 6.80 6.12 12.41
CA VAL A 102 6.19 5.87 13.71
C VAL A 102 5.87 4.39 13.85
N ALA A 103 6.23 3.80 14.99
CA ALA A 103 5.97 2.39 15.27
C ALA A 103 4.47 2.12 15.46
N VAL A 104 3.99 1.07 14.80
CA VAL A 104 2.60 0.59 14.96
C VAL A 104 2.52 -0.36 16.15
N ARG A 105 1.59 -0.11 17.06
CA ARG A 105 1.41 -0.83 18.31
C ARG A 105 0.16 -1.71 18.30
N PRO A 106 0.06 -2.71 19.17
CA PRO A 106 -1.18 -3.46 19.35
C PRO A 106 -2.36 -2.51 19.66
N GLY A 107 -3.44 -2.67 18.89
CA GLY A 107 -4.64 -1.84 18.98
C GLY A 107 -4.69 -0.66 18.01
N ASP A 108 -3.56 -0.28 17.40
CA ASP A 108 -3.56 0.80 16.41
C ASP A 108 -4.42 0.44 15.19
N ARG A 109 -5.24 1.39 14.77
CA ARG A 109 -6.02 1.35 13.54
C ARG A 109 -5.33 2.20 12.49
N ILE A 110 -4.81 1.56 11.45
CA ILE A 110 -4.13 2.25 10.35
C ILE A 110 -5.06 2.35 9.16
N ALA A 111 -5.31 3.59 8.70
CA ALA A 111 -6.00 3.90 7.46
C ALA A 111 -4.97 4.16 6.35
N TYR A 112 -5.18 3.57 5.18
CA TYR A 112 -4.26 3.64 4.04
C TYR A 112 -4.85 4.45 2.90
N PHE A 113 -4.01 5.25 2.28
CA PHE A 113 -4.35 6.17 1.20
C PHE A 113 -3.36 6.02 0.05
N ASN A 114 -3.81 6.40 -1.13
CA ASN A 114 -2.99 6.45 -2.34
C ASN A 114 -3.24 7.76 -3.09
N ARG A 115 -2.19 8.36 -3.61
CA ARG A 115 -2.27 9.50 -4.53
C ARG A 115 -1.46 9.22 -5.77
N LEU A 116 -2.05 9.46 -6.93
CA LEU A 116 -1.36 9.37 -8.20
C LEU A 116 -0.46 10.60 -8.37
N ASP A 117 0.86 10.39 -8.38
CA ASP A 117 1.84 11.48 -8.41
C ASP A 117 2.32 11.79 -9.83
N SER A 118 2.48 10.79 -10.69
CA SER A 118 2.92 11.03 -12.06
C SER A 118 2.53 9.93 -13.04
N LEU A 119 2.44 10.33 -14.30
CA LEU A 119 2.22 9.48 -15.47
C LEU A 119 3.40 9.68 -16.43
N THR A 120 4.13 8.62 -16.72
CA THR A 120 5.34 8.67 -17.55
C THR A 120 5.23 7.70 -18.72
N ALA A 121 5.44 8.18 -19.94
CA ALA A 121 5.54 7.32 -21.11
C ALA A 121 6.76 6.41 -20.98
N THR A 122 6.65 5.18 -21.46
CA THR A 122 7.77 4.21 -21.48
C THR A 122 8.28 4.01 -22.89
N LYS A 123 9.44 3.35 -23.04
CA LYS A 123 9.96 2.93 -24.36
C LYS A 123 9.07 1.91 -25.06
N ARG A 124 8.14 1.28 -24.35
CA ARG A 124 7.16 0.34 -24.90
C ARG A 124 5.85 1.08 -25.13
N PRO A 125 5.43 1.37 -26.37
CA PRO A 125 4.31 2.26 -26.66
C PRO A 125 2.98 1.81 -26.05
N GLN A 126 2.80 0.49 -25.82
CA GLN A 126 1.59 -0.06 -25.20
C GLN A 126 1.53 0.11 -23.66
N TRP A 127 2.60 0.62 -23.01
CA TRP A 127 2.67 0.77 -21.58
C TRP A 127 3.03 2.19 -21.16
N GLY A 128 2.35 2.69 -20.14
CA GLY A 128 2.76 3.85 -19.36
C GLY A 128 3.17 3.42 -17.96
N LEU A 129 4.03 4.18 -17.32
CA LEU A 129 4.38 4.01 -15.90
C LEU A 129 3.53 4.95 -15.05
N VAL A 130 2.71 4.38 -14.20
CA VAL A 130 1.93 5.09 -13.18
C VAL A 130 2.72 5.08 -11.89
N SER A 131 3.05 6.24 -11.34
CA SER A 131 3.73 6.38 -10.05
C SER A 131 2.79 7.00 -9.03
N SER A 132 2.71 6.40 -7.85
CA SER A 132 1.83 6.85 -6.77
C SER A 132 2.56 6.88 -5.44
N ARG A 133 2.27 7.90 -4.62
CA ARG A 133 2.55 7.88 -3.20
C ARG A 133 1.45 7.10 -2.49
N THR A 134 1.86 6.17 -1.64
CA THR A 134 0.94 5.45 -0.75
C THR A 134 1.41 5.64 0.67
N TRP A 135 0.47 5.90 1.59
CA TRP A 135 0.80 6.12 3.00
C TRP A 135 -0.27 5.56 3.92
N GLY A 136 0.10 5.35 5.18
CA GLY A 136 -0.80 4.92 6.24
C GLY A 136 -0.72 5.87 7.42
N VAL A 137 -1.86 6.19 8.02
CA VAL A 137 -1.96 7.01 9.24
C VAL A 137 -2.67 6.24 10.34
N ASN A 138 -2.23 6.45 11.58
CA ASN A 138 -2.90 5.87 12.73
C ASN A 138 -4.12 6.71 13.16
N GLN A 139 -4.81 6.29 14.23
CA GLN A 139 -5.97 6.97 14.79
C GLN A 139 -5.69 8.39 15.29
N ASP A 140 -4.43 8.73 15.56
CA ASP A 140 -3.98 10.04 16.02
C ASP A 140 -3.54 10.95 14.85
N GLY A 141 -3.67 10.48 13.61
CA GLY A 141 -3.27 11.21 12.40
C GLY A 141 -1.76 11.16 12.10
N ALA A 142 -0.97 10.37 12.85
CA ALA A 142 0.45 10.24 12.60
C ALA A 142 0.71 9.28 11.42
N GLU A 143 1.60 9.70 10.50
CA GLU A 143 2.06 8.84 9.42
C GLU A 143 2.94 7.71 9.98
N VAL A 144 2.52 6.48 9.78
CA VAL A 144 3.23 5.27 10.25
C VAL A 144 3.94 4.52 9.13
N PHE A 145 3.59 4.83 7.89
CA PHE A 145 4.09 4.17 6.69
C PHE A 145 3.98 5.10 5.49
N SER A 146 4.97 5.10 4.63
CA SER A 146 4.85 5.66 3.28
C SER A 146 5.80 5.01 2.30
N MET A 147 5.42 5.03 1.02
CA MET A 147 6.27 4.62 -0.11
C MET A 147 5.84 5.32 -1.39
N ILE A 148 6.72 5.34 -2.37
CA ILE A 148 6.40 5.66 -3.76
C ILE A 148 6.56 4.39 -4.57
N GLY A 149 5.45 3.90 -5.13
CA GLY A 149 5.41 2.72 -5.98
C GLY A 149 5.16 3.08 -7.43
N GLY A 150 5.73 2.27 -8.34
CA GLY A 150 5.43 2.33 -9.76
C GLY A 150 4.70 1.08 -10.24
N VAL A 151 3.88 1.21 -11.27
CA VAL A 151 3.25 0.06 -11.95
C VAL A 151 3.07 0.36 -13.42
N LEU A 152 3.34 -0.62 -14.27
CA LEU A 152 3.06 -0.52 -15.70
C LEU A 152 1.56 -0.64 -15.93
N TRP A 153 1.03 0.26 -16.76
CA TRP A 153 -0.40 0.32 -17.05
C TRP A 153 -0.61 0.39 -18.56
N GLU A 154 -1.58 -0.38 -19.05
CA GLU A 154 -1.88 -0.42 -20.48
C GLU A 154 -2.38 0.93 -20.97
N ARG A 155 -1.82 1.34 -22.11
CA ARG A 155 -2.25 2.51 -22.85
C ARG A 155 -3.35 2.14 -23.82
N ARG A 156 -4.17 3.13 -24.17
CA ARG A 156 -5.22 2.94 -25.16
C ARG A 156 -4.59 2.52 -26.51
N PRO A 157 -5.09 1.47 -27.16
CA PRO A 157 -4.66 1.14 -28.50
C PRO A 157 -4.84 2.33 -29.45
N ALA A 158 -3.88 2.53 -30.37
CA ALA A 158 -3.95 3.55 -31.40
C ALA A 158 -5.06 3.26 -32.40
#